data_779ebb91d7f7c25c6923df40a09b5aa9
#
_entry.id   779ebb91d7f7c25c6923df40a09b5aa9
#
_cell.length_a   1.000
_cell.length_b   1.000
_cell.length_c   1.000
_cell.angle_alpha   90.00
_cell.angle_beta   90.00
_cell.angle_gamma   90.00
#
_symmetry.space_group_name_H-M   'P 1'
#
loop_
_entity.id
_entity.type
_entity.pdbx_description
1 polymer ?
#
loop_
_entity_poly.entity_id
_entity_poly.type
_entity_poly.pdbx_seq_one_letter_code
_entity_poly.pdbx_strand_id
1 'polypeptide(L)'
;MKKQKRNLLAALALLAALMPVHAQKMSGNPLFPGWYADPEGAVFGNRYWIYPTYSDAYEKQVFMDAFSSRDLIKWKKHDHILDTAAVKWAHKALWAPAIVHKDGRYFLFFAANDIQNDEETGGIGVAVADRPQGPYKDYLGKPLLDKFQNGAQPIDQFVFHDADGQYYMIYGGWRHCNIVRLKADFTGFEPYADGSVFREITPEGYVEGPFMFIRNGKYYFMWSEGGWGGPNYRVAYAIADSPFGPFERIGVVLQQDPAVATGAGHHSLINAPHSDDWYIVYHRRPLTETHHNHRATCMDKLEFDDQGLILPVKITFEGVERNKPLRH
;
A
#
# COMPACT_ATOMS: atom_id res chain seq x y z
N MET A 1 22.15 47.15 47.95
CA MET A 1 22.46 46.75 46.54
C MET A 1 22.31 45.24 46.23
N LYS A 2 21.65 44.41 47.06
CA LYS A 2 21.50 42.94 46.80
C LYS A 2 20.07 42.48 46.43
N LYS A 3 19.08 43.37 46.37
CA LYS A 3 17.67 43.00 46.01
C LYS A 3 17.29 43.24 44.54
N GLN A 4 18.05 44.03 43.78
CA GLN A 4 17.71 44.33 42.37
C GLN A 4 18.24 43.30 41.34
N LYS A 5 19.21 42.44 41.69
CA LYS A 5 19.78 41.43 40.78
C LYS A 5 18.96 40.12 40.68
N ARG A 6 18.02 39.88 41.63
CA ARG A 6 17.19 38.63 41.58
C ARG A 6 15.96 38.71 40.67
N ASN A 7 15.50 39.91 40.36
CA ASN A 7 14.28 40.08 39.52
C ASN A 7 14.57 40.13 38.00
N LEU A 8 15.84 40.32 37.60
CA LEU A 8 16.22 40.31 36.20
C LEU A 8 16.40 38.88 35.64
N LEU A 9 16.76 37.93 36.46
CA LEU A 9 16.95 36.52 36.07
C LEU A 9 15.61 35.75 35.92
N ALA A 10 14.57 36.19 36.63
CA ALA A 10 13.24 35.59 36.51
C ALA A 10 12.47 36.03 35.25
N ALA A 11 12.78 37.21 34.70
CA ALA A 11 12.15 37.73 33.48
C ALA A 11 12.73 37.13 32.18
N LEU A 12 14.00 36.66 32.19
CA LEU A 12 14.59 35.99 31.04
C LEU A 12 14.16 34.54 30.86
N ALA A 13 13.73 33.86 31.94
CA ALA A 13 13.29 32.46 31.86
C ALA A 13 11.87 32.27 31.32
N LEU A 14 11.06 33.34 31.27
CA LEU A 14 9.66 33.27 30.76
C LEU A 14 9.52 33.63 29.28
N LEU A 15 10.55 34.18 28.64
CA LEU A 15 10.51 34.50 27.20
C LEU A 15 10.96 33.34 26.28
N ALA A 16 11.48 32.25 26.82
CA ALA A 16 11.89 31.09 26.01
C ALA A 16 10.77 30.10 25.68
N ALA A 17 9.54 30.37 26.06
CA ALA A 17 8.44 29.41 25.96
C ALA A 17 7.40 29.71 24.88
N LEU A 18 7.61 30.67 24.01
CA LEU A 18 6.67 31.01 22.91
C LEU A 18 7.39 31.08 21.55
N MET A 19 8.17 30.05 21.22
CA MET A 19 8.41 29.82 19.80
C MET A 19 7.10 29.30 19.20
N PRO A 20 6.51 29.96 18.18
CA PRO A 20 5.38 29.39 17.49
C PRO A 20 5.82 28.04 16.94
N VAL A 21 5.19 26.97 17.39
CA VAL A 21 5.30 25.67 16.74
C VAL A 21 4.73 25.89 15.34
N HIS A 22 5.57 26.19 14.38
CA HIS A 22 5.16 26.21 12.99
C HIS A 22 4.62 24.83 12.69
N ALA A 23 3.30 24.73 12.49
CA ALA A 23 2.71 23.47 12.11
C ALA A 23 3.38 22.99 10.81
N GLN A 24 3.91 21.78 10.84
CA GLN A 24 4.49 21.16 9.65
C GLN A 24 3.47 21.22 8.52
N LYS A 25 3.85 21.81 7.39
CA LYS A 25 2.95 22.00 6.23
C LYS A 25 2.99 20.80 5.30
N MET A 26 4.15 20.16 5.15
CA MET A 26 4.42 19.03 4.27
C MET A 26 4.65 17.75 5.07
N SER A 27 4.29 16.59 4.48
CA SER A 27 4.48 15.29 5.12
C SER A 27 5.95 14.92 5.29
N GLY A 28 6.78 15.32 4.36
CA GLY A 28 8.09 14.74 4.14
C GLY A 28 8.00 13.37 3.48
N ASN A 29 9.07 12.97 2.81
CA ASN A 29 9.28 11.63 2.27
C ASN A 29 10.65 11.11 2.71
N PRO A 30 10.73 9.96 3.42
CA PRO A 30 9.65 9.00 3.74
C PRO A 30 8.65 9.55 4.77
N LEU A 31 7.41 9.00 4.73
CA LEU A 31 6.30 9.41 5.61
C LEU A 31 6.55 9.13 7.10
N PHE A 32 7.30 8.09 7.39
CA PHE A 32 7.65 7.63 8.73
C PHE A 32 9.00 6.90 8.71
N PRO A 33 9.70 6.82 9.84
CA PRO A 33 10.98 6.13 9.94
C PRO A 33 10.84 4.62 9.81
N GLY A 34 11.92 3.96 9.39
CA GLY A 34 12.00 2.52 9.18
C GLY A 34 11.91 2.12 7.71
N TRP A 35 12.15 0.83 7.46
CA TRP A 35 12.10 0.26 6.14
C TRP A 35 10.74 -0.42 5.93
N TYR A 36 9.93 0.15 5.06
CA TYR A 36 8.57 -0.31 4.78
C TYR A 36 8.30 -0.20 3.29
N ALA A 37 7.83 -1.29 2.72
CA ALA A 37 7.56 -1.43 1.30
C ALA A 37 6.09 -1.79 1.00
N ASP A 38 5.75 -1.88 -0.26
CA ASP A 38 4.49 -2.43 -0.77
C ASP A 38 3.25 -1.86 -0.03
N PRO A 39 3.13 -0.52 0.07
CA PRO A 39 2.13 0.08 0.94
C PRO A 39 0.73 0.04 0.34
N GLU A 40 -0.22 -0.44 1.13
CA GLU A 40 -1.66 -0.28 0.85
C GLU A 40 -2.22 0.90 1.63
N GLY A 41 -2.77 1.87 0.91
CA GLY A 41 -3.43 3.05 1.46
C GLY A 41 -4.94 2.87 1.57
N ALA A 42 -5.54 3.26 2.68
CA ALA A 42 -6.97 3.18 2.90
C ALA A 42 -7.52 4.36 3.72
N VAL A 43 -8.83 4.55 3.68
CA VAL A 43 -9.52 5.53 4.52
C VAL A 43 -10.61 4.81 5.31
N PHE A 44 -10.49 4.84 6.65
CA PHE A 44 -11.51 4.29 7.53
C PHE A 44 -11.91 5.31 8.60
N GLY A 45 -13.21 5.59 8.66
CA GLY A 45 -13.74 6.62 9.55
C GLY A 45 -13.10 7.97 9.25
N ASN A 46 -12.48 8.60 10.25
CA ASN A 46 -11.82 9.89 10.13
C ASN A 46 -10.29 9.81 10.02
N ARG A 47 -9.76 8.72 9.47
CA ARG A 47 -8.31 8.50 9.38
C ARG A 47 -7.91 7.93 8.04
N TYR A 48 -6.75 8.38 7.59
CA TYR A 48 -5.93 7.74 6.58
C TYR A 48 -5.14 6.62 7.22
N TRP A 49 -4.98 5.51 6.51
CA TRP A 49 -4.24 4.32 6.96
C TRP A 49 -3.25 3.92 5.88
N ILE A 50 -2.11 3.40 6.31
CA ILE A 50 -1.13 2.75 5.44
C ILE A 50 -0.75 1.44 6.11
N TYR A 51 -0.84 0.37 5.33
CA TYR A 51 -0.45 -0.99 5.70
C TYR A 51 0.71 -1.40 4.80
N PRO A 52 1.95 -1.40 5.28
CA PRO A 52 3.11 -1.77 4.49
C PRO A 52 3.66 -3.14 4.88
N THR A 53 4.50 -3.69 4.00
CA THR A 53 5.45 -4.77 4.32
C THR A 53 6.58 -4.22 5.18
N TYR A 54 6.96 -4.89 6.28
CA TYR A 54 8.22 -4.63 6.96
C TYR A 54 9.38 -5.09 6.07
N SER A 55 10.23 -4.18 5.63
CA SER A 55 11.17 -4.41 4.53
C SER A 55 12.59 -4.66 5.02
N ASP A 56 12.91 -5.90 5.35
CA ASP A 56 14.23 -6.41 5.78
C ASP A 56 14.51 -7.77 5.08
N ALA A 57 15.48 -8.54 5.52
CA ALA A 57 15.67 -9.93 5.09
C ALA A 57 14.39 -10.76 5.32
N TYR A 58 14.10 -11.68 4.44
CA TYR A 58 12.81 -12.40 4.39
C TYR A 58 12.48 -13.12 5.71
N GLU A 59 13.49 -13.68 6.37
CA GLU A 59 13.38 -14.37 7.65
C GLU A 59 12.97 -13.42 8.82
N LYS A 60 13.16 -12.11 8.65
CA LYS A 60 12.76 -11.10 9.61
C LYS A 60 11.39 -10.49 9.32
N GLN A 61 10.86 -10.74 8.14
CA GLN A 61 9.54 -10.26 7.71
C GLN A 61 8.44 -11.17 8.28
N VAL A 62 8.35 -11.22 9.59
CA VAL A 62 7.48 -12.11 10.38
C VAL A 62 6.33 -11.39 11.07
N PHE A 63 6.18 -10.10 10.81
CA PHE A 63 5.10 -9.26 11.31
C PHE A 63 4.73 -8.16 10.30
N MET A 64 3.56 -7.59 10.49
CA MET A 64 3.10 -6.39 9.81
C MET A 64 2.76 -5.30 10.82
N ASP A 65 3.11 -4.08 10.50
CA ASP A 65 2.70 -2.86 11.20
C ASP A 65 1.65 -2.10 10.39
N ALA A 66 0.95 -1.16 11.01
CA ALA A 66 0.13 -0.20 10.31
C ALA A 66 0.39 1.22 10.80
N PHE A 67 0.06 2.19 9.98
CA PHE A 67 0.20 3.60 10.30
C PHE A 67 -1.12 4.33 10.07
N SER A 68 -1.47 5.25 10.96
CA SER A 68 -2.69 6.06 10.78
C SER A 68 -2.42 7.54 10.96
N SER A 69 -3.10 8.35 10.15
CA SER A 69 -3.03 9.81 10.22
C SER A 69 -4.43 10.43 10.10
N ARG A 70 -4.58 11.64 10.65
CA ARG A 70 -5.78 12.47 10.42
C ARG A 70 -5.55 13.55 9.37
N ASP A 71 -4.30 13.80 9.00
CA ASP A 71 -3.94 14.98 8.21
C ASP A 71 -2.83 14.72 7.18
N LEU A 72 -2.47 13.45 6.93
CA LEU A 72 -1.38 13.00 6.06
C LEU A 72 0.03 13.44 6.50
N ILE A 73 0.14 14.21 7.60
CA ILE A 73 1.41 14.76 8.09
C ILE A 73 1.94 13.98 9.28
N LYS A 74 1.06 13.73 10.25
CA LYS A 74 1.43 13.05 11.50
C LYS A 74 0.91 11.62 11.49
N TRP A 75 1.83 10.68 11.43
CA TRP A 75 1.54 9.26 11.40
C TRP A 75 1.75 8.62 12.77
N LYS A 76 0.75 7.88 13.23
CA LYS A 76 0.83 7.05 14.43
C LYS A 76 1.07 5.62 13.99
N LYS A 77 2.15 5.02 14.47
CA LYS A 77 2.45 3.60 14.29
C LYS A 77 1.53 2.73 15.17
N HIS A 78 1.13 1.60 14.64
CA HIS A 78 0.47 0.49 15.31
C HIS A 78 1.34 -0.74 15.09
N ASP A 79 2.00 -1.19 16.15
CA ASP A 79 2.98 -2.27 16.08
C ASP A 79 2.32 -3.63 15.98
N HIS A 80 2.89 -4.53 15.15
CA HIS A 80 2.57 -5.94 15.05
C HIS A 80 1.06 -6.20 14.96
N ILE A 81 0.39 -5.57 14.00
CA ILE A 81 -1.05 -5.78 13.79
C ILE A 81 -1.37 -7.22 13.39
N LEU A 82 -0.40 -7.90 12.74
CA LEU A 82 -0.40 -9.33 12.40
C LEU A 82 1.03 -9.85 12.57
N ASP A 83 1.19 -11.10 13.00
CA ASP A 83 2.49 -11.79 13.05
C ASP A 83 2.36 -13.29 12.78
N THR A 84 3.50 -13.98 12.60
CA THR A 84 3.54 -15.43 12.35
C THR A 84 3.11 -16.25 13.57
N ALA A 85 3.04 -15.68 14.77
CA ALA A 85 2.46 -16.36 15.93
C ALA A 85 0.94 -16.51 15.79
N ALA A 86 0.28 -15.54 15.14
CA ALA A 86 -1.13 -15.58 14.83
C ALA A 86 -1.45 -16.44 13.59
N VAL A 87 -0.49 -16.64 12.67
CA VAL A 87 -0.66 -17.38 11.40
C VAL A 87 0.24 -18.61 11.38
N LYS A 88 -0.28 -19.75 11.80
CA LYS A 88 0.51 -20.96 12.07
C LYS A 88 1.21 -21.59 10.85
N TRP A 89 0.71 -21.34 9.63
CA TRP A 89 1.30 -21.82 8.39
C TRP A 89 2.36 -20.88 7.81
N ALA A 90 2.41 -19.60 8.28
CA ALA A 90 3.39 -18.62 7.85
C ALA A 90 4.59 -18.58 8.82
N HIS A 91 5.80 -18.46 8.27
CA HIS A 91 7.03 -18.43 9.07
C HIS A 91 8.02 -17.35 8.61
N LYS A 92 7.84 -16.75 7.43
CA LYS A 92 8.65 -15.66 6.87
C LYS A 92 7.88 -14.88 5.81
N ALA A 93 8.47 -13.82 5.32
CA ALA A 93 8.04 -13.10 4.10
C ALA A 93 6.54 -12.75 4.13
N LEU A 94 6.08 -12.11 5.24
CA LEU A 94 4.75 -11.52 5.27
C LEU A 94 4.76 -10.25 4.42
N TRP A 95 4.08 -10.28 3.25
CA TRP A 95 4.19 -9.27 2.21
C TRP A 95 2.88 -8.68 1.75
N ALA A 96 3.02 -7.46 1.16
CA ALA A 96 2.03 -6.79 0.31
C ALA A 96 0.60 -6.89 0.86
N PRO A 97 0.33 -6.29 2.05
CA PRO A 97 -1.00 -6.35 2.63
C PRO A 97 -2.02 -5.62 1.75
N ALA A 98 -3.24 -6.18 1.63
CA ALA A 98 -4.41 -5.51 1.10
C ALA A 98 -5.53 -5.54 2.13
N ILE A 99 -6.19 -4.41 2.35
CA ILE A 99 -7.14 -4.25 3.46
C ILE A 99 -8.56 -3.97 2.96
N VAL A 100 -9.54 -4.69 3.49
CA VAL A 100 -10.96 -4.50 3.19
C VAL A 100 -11.75 -4.34 4.48
N HIS A 101 -12.61 -3.32 4.52
CA HIS A 101 -13.62 -3.19 5.57
C HIS A 101 -14.97 -3.70 5.03
N LYS A 102 -15.51 -4.74 5.67
CA LYS A 102 -16.78 -5.36 5.27
C LYS A 102 -17.54 -5.86 6.49
N ASP A 103 -18.83 -5.57 6.55
CA ASP A 103 -19.75 -6.05 7.61
C ASP A 103 -19.24 -5.78 9.03
N GLY A 104 -18.64 -4.57 9.24
CA GLY A 104 -18.11 -4.13 10.52
C GLY A 104 -16.79 -4.76 10.93
N ARG A 105 -16.16 -5.57 10.06
CA ARG A 105 -14.86 -6.21 10.28
C ARG A 105 -13.84 -5.77 9.24
N TYR A 106 -12.58 -5.92 9.60
CA TYR A 106 -11.43 -5.61 8.74
C TYR A 106 -10.74 -6.91 8.34
N PHE A 107 -10.60 -7.13 7.03
CA PHE A 107 -9.96 -8.29 6.45
C PHE A 107 -8.63 -7.86 5.82
N LEU A 108 -7.55 -8.44 6.29
CA LEU A 108 -6.20 -8.21 5.80
C LEU A 108 -5.76 -9.41 4.98
N PHE A 109 -5.65 -9.22 3.67
CA PHE A 109 -5.04 -10.18 2.77
C PHE A 109 -3.54 -9.97 2.77
N PHE A 110 -2.75 -11.01 2.74
CA PHE A 110 -1.29 -10.94 2.78
C PHE A 110 -0.67 -12.14 2.08
N ALA A 111 0.51 -11.98 1.49
CA ALA A 111 1.30 -13.09 1.02
C ALA A 111 2.27 -13.57 2.10
N ALA A 112 2.64 -14.84 2.09
CA ALA A 112 3.61 -15.41 3.03
C ALA A 112 4.44 -16.53 2.43
N ASN A 113 5.65 -16.71 3.00
CA ASN A 113 6.62 -17.78 2.78
C ASN A 113 7.36 -17.74 1.45
N ASP A 114 7.01 -16.83 0.51
CA ASP A 114 7.72 -16.71 -0.79
C ASP A 114 7.83 -18.04 -1.51
N ILE A 115 6.71 -18.71 -1.77
CA ILE A 115 6.72 -20.02 -2.42
C ILE A 115 7.23 -19.92 -3.86
N GLN A 116 8.08 -20.88 -4.23
CA GLN A 116 8.71 -20.97 -5.55
C GLN A 116 8.10 -22.08 -6.43
N ASN A 117 7.26 -22.91 -5.85
CA ASN A 117 6.56 -24.00 -6.52
C ASN A 117 5.32 -24.44 -5.70
N ASP A 118 4.50 -25.32 -6.29
CA ASP A 118 3.26 -25.80 -5.71
C ASP A 118 3.41 -26.81 -4.56
N GLU A 119 4.61 -27.25 -4.26
CA GLU A 119 4.90 -28.21 -3.17
C GLU A 119 5.21 -27.49 -1.85
N GLU A 120 5.55 -26.21 -1.92
CA GLU A 120 5.86 -25.39 -0.76
C GLU A 120 4.58 -24.89 -0.06
N THR A 121 4.66 -24.77 1.27
CA THR A 121 3.57 -24.19 2.06
C THR A 121 3.68 -22.69 2.09
N GLY A 122 2.63 -21.97 1.65
CA GLY A 122 2.61 -20.52 1.62
C GLY A 122 1.58 -19.99 0.63
N GLY A 123 1.77 -18.77 0.16
CA GLY A 123 0.88 -18.09 -0.75
C GLY A 123 0.05 -16.99 -0.08
N ILE A 124 -1.16 -16.75 -0.57
CA ILE A 124 -2.02 -15.66 -0.10
C ILE A 124 -2.93 -16.13 1.03
N GLY A 125 -2.89 -15.45 2.17
CA GLY A 125 -3.75 -15.68 3.33
C GLY A 125 -4.73 -14.53 3.58
N VAL A 126 -5.67 -14.78 4.49
CA VAL A 126 -6.64 -13.79 4.99
C VAL A 126 -6.61 -13.79 6.52
N ALA A 127 -6.49 -12.61 7.10
CA ALA A 127 -6.63 -12.40 8.54
C ALA A 127 -7.77 -11.40 8.81
N VAL A 128 -8.38 -11.48 10.00
CA VAL A 128 -9.55 -10.67 10.35
C VAL A 128 -9.38 -10.00 11.71
N ALA A 129 -9.91 -8.78 11.83
CA ALA A 129 -9.97 -8.03 13.08
C ALA A 129 -11.25 -7.19 13.17
N ASP A 130 -11.62 -6.76 14.39
CA ASP A 130 -12.74 -5.86 14.64
C ASP A 130 -12.34 -4.36 14.52
N ARG A 131 -11.05 -4.09 14.35
CA ARG A 131 -10.50 -2.73 14.28
C ARG A 131 -9.42 -2.64 13.21
N PRO A 132 -9.26 -1.49 12.56
CA PRO A 132 -8.27 -1.32 11.48
C PRO A 132 -6.82 -1.51 11.97
N GLN A 133 -6.52 -1.25 13.25
CA GLN A 133 -5.20 -1.49 13.85
C GLN A 133 -5.02 -2.89 14.42
N GLY A 134 -5.93 -3.82 14.17
CA GLY A 134 -5.87 -5.17 14.72
C GLY A 134 -6.16 -5.26 16.24
N PRO A 135 -5.64 -6.33 16.92
CA PRO A 135 -4.81 -7.38 16.32
C PRO A 135 -5.60 -8.27 15.36
N TYR A 136 -4.98 -8.63 14.26
CA TYR A 136 -5.54 -9.55 13.28
C TYR A 136 -5.29 -11.00 13.66
N LYS A 137 -6.22 -11.87 13.30
CA LYS A 137 -6.12 -13.32 13.50
C LYS A 137 -6.28 -14.03 12.16
N ASP A 138 -5.56 -15.11 11.97
CA ASP A 138 -5.75 -15.97 10.80
C ASP A 138 -7.22 -16.37 10.68
N TYR A 139 -7.81 -16.08 9.53
CA TYR A 139 -9.24 -16.29 9.30
C TYR A 139 -9.56 -17.70 8.87
N LEU A 140 -8.65 -18.32 8.10
CA LEU A 140 -8.90 -19.61 7.46
C LEU A 140 -8.11 -20.78 8.09
N GLY A 141 -7.05 -20.50 8.86
CA GLY A 141 -6.11 -21.49 9.37
C GLY A 141 -5.21 -22.14 8.31
N LYS A 142 -5.28 -21.63 7.07
CA LYS A 142 -4.53 -22.06 5.89
C LYS A 142 -4.49 -20.95 4.86
N PRO A 143 -3.62 -20.99 3.84
CA PRO A 143 -3.71 -20.07 2.72
C PRO A 143 -5.07 -20.10 2.03
N LEU A 144 -5.55 -18.96 1.57
CA LEU A 144 -6.68 -18.84 0.65
C LEU A 144 -6.29 -19.34 -0.75
N LEU A 145 -5.04 -19.06 -1.16
CA LEU A 145 -4.45 -19.49 -2.42
C LEU A 145 -3.01 -19.93 -2.18
N ASP A 146 -2.73 -21.21 -2.43
CA ASP A 146 -1.44 -21.87 -2.15
C ASP A 146 -0.77 -22.46 -3.41
N LYS A 147 -1.30 -22.16 -4.60
CA LYS A 147 -0.86 -22.73 -5.88
C LYS A 147 -0.67 -21.66 -6.93
N PHE A 148 0.30 -21.89 -7.80
CA PHE A 148 0.44 -21.12 -9.02
C PHE A 148 -0.75 -21.35 -9.95
N GLN A 149 -1.27 -20.27 -10.53
CA GLN A 149 -2.33 -20.32 -11.53
C GLN A 149 -1.92 -19.47 -12.72
N ASN A 150 -2.03 -20.00 -13.94
CA ASN A 150 -1.61 -19.32 -15.17
C ASN A 150 -0.15 -18.78 -15.10
N GLY A 151 0.74 -19.44 -14.34
CA GLY A 151 2.13 -18.99 -14.14
C GLY A 151 2.34 -17.92 -13.07
N ALA A 152 1.28 -17.36 -12.49
CA ALA A 152 1.38 -16.34 -11.47
C ALA A 152 1.79 -16.91 -10.11
N GLN A 153 2.89 -16.41 -9.52
CA GLN A 153 3.20 -16.63 -8.12
C GLN A 153 2.09 -16.02 -7.26
N PRO A 154 1.58 -16.72 -6.23
CA PRO A 154 0.49 -16.20 -5.38
C PRO A 154 1.02 -15.18 -4.37
N ILE A 155 1.30 -13.98 -4.86
CA ILE A 155 1.75 -12.80 -4.09
C ILE A 155 1.05 -11.53 -4.59
N ASP A 156 1.29 -10.43 -3.90
CA ASP A 156 0.91 -9.07 -4.31
C ASP A 156 -0.58 -8.93 -4.63
N GLN A 157 -1.40 -9.48 -3.77
CA GLN A 157 -2.84 -9.40 -3.91
C GLN A 157 -3.38 -8.01 -3.59
N PHE A 158 -4.27 -7.54 -4.44
CA PHE A 158 -5.13 -6.38 -4.21
C PHE A 158 -6.60 -6.81 -4.24
N VAL A 159 -7.41 -6.32 -3.31
CA VAL A 159 -8.84 -6.63 -3.29
C VAL A 159 -9.64 -5.44 -3.79
N PHE A 160 -10.29 -5.64 -4.92
CA PHE A 160 -11.09 -4.65 -5.61
C PHE A 160 -12.58 -4.90 -5.35
N HIS A 161 -13.30 -3.84 -4.94
CA HIS A 161 -14.77 -3.87 -4.79
C HIS A 161 -15.41 -3.15 -5.97
N ASP A 162 -16.07 -3.89 -6.82
CA ASP A 162 -16.69 -3.37 -8.02
C ASP A 162 -18.04 -2.70 -7.76
N ALA A 163 -18.50 -1.89 -8.69
CA ALA A 163 -19.75 -1.15 -8.61
C ALA A 163 -21.00 -2.05 -8.53
N ASP A 164 -20.93 -3.29 -9.01
CA ASP A 164 -21.99 -4.29 -8.88
C ASP A 164 -22.04 -4.98 -7.51
N GLY A 165 -21.11 -4.63 -6.61
CA GLY A 165 -20.99 -5.20 -5.26
C GLY A 165 -20.15 -6.46 -5.17
N GLN A 166 -19.58 -6.95 -6.28
CA GLN A 166 -18.68 -8.10 -6.28
C GLN A 166 -17.28 -7.70 -5.82
N TYR A 167 -16.69 -8.51 -4.95
CA TYR A 167 -15.28 -8.40 -4.60
C TYR A 167 -14.44 -9.29 -5.52
N TYR A 168 -13.40 -8.69 -6.06
CA TYR A 168 -12.39 -9.39 -6.86
C TYR A 168 -11.05 -9.30 -6.15
N MET A 169 -10.26 -10.37 -6.23
CA MET A 169 -8.83 -10.32 -5.92
C MET A 169 -8.05 -10.34 -7.22
N ILE A 170 -7.17 -9.33 -7.38
CA ILE A 170 -6.21 -9.23 -8.47
C ILE A 170 -4.85 -9.53 -7.84
N TYR A 171 -4.07 -10.44 -8.42
CA TYR A 171 -2.81 -10.86 -7.82
C TYR A 171 -1.84 -11.43 -8.86
N GLY A 172 -0.59 -11.46 -8.50
CA GLY A 172 0.39 -12.27 -9.19
C GLY A 172 1.78 -11.64 -9.27
N GLY A 173 2.78 -12.47 -9.06
CA GLY A 173 4.16 -12.22 -9.40
C GLY A 173 4.58 -12.93 -10.69
N TRP A 174 5.90 -12.93 -10.97
CA TRP A 174 6.52 -13.63 -12.08
C TRP A 174 5.97 -13.26 -13.46
N ARG A 175 5.53 -12.00 -13.62
CA ARG A 175 5.01 -11.43 -14.86
C ARG A 175 3.66 -12.01 -15.32
N HIS A 176 2.90 -12.57 -14.41
CA HIS A 176 1.54 -13.06 -14.64
C HIS A 176 0.58 -12.43 -13.64
N CYS A 177 -0.59 -12.00 -14.12
CA CYS A 177 -1.62 -11.37 -13.31
C CYS A 177 -2.96 -12.07 -13.51
N ASN A 178 -3.56 -12.50 -12.42
CA ASN A 178 -4.90 -13.09 -12.43
C ASN A 178 -5.91 -12.18 -11.72
N ILE A 179 -7.16 -12.26 -12.17
CA ILE A 179 -8.33 -11.76 -11.46
C ILE A 179 -9.26 -12.91 -11.10
N VAL A 180 -9.74 -12.95 -9.85
CA VAL A 180 -10.67 -13.97 -9.34
C VAL A 180 -11.82 -13.31 -8.60
N ARG A 181 -13.00 -13.94 -8.68
CA ARG A 181 -14.17 -13.55 -7.87
C ARG A 181 -14.03 -14.12 -6.47
N LEU A 182 -14.07 -13.27 -5.46
CA LEU A 182 -14.09 -13.73 -4.07
C LEU A 182 -15.51 -14.13 -3.66
N LYS A 183 -15.65 -15.19 -2.88
CA LYS A 183 -16.89 -15.46 -2.13
C LYS A 183 -17.20 -14.28 -1.20
N ALA A 184 -18.49 -14.08 -0.94
CA ALA A 184 -18.94 -12.96 -0.12
C ALA A 184 -18.37 -12.95 1.31
N ASP A 185 -17.96 -14.10 1.83
CA ASP A 185 -17.33 -14.26 3.15
C ASP A 185 -15.80 -14.33 3.12
N PHE A 186 -15.18 -14.19 1.93
CA PHE A 186 -13.75 -14.27 1.70
C PHE A 186 -13.10 -15.63 2.06
N THR A 187 -13.89 -16.71 2.08
CA THR A 187 -13.38 -18.06 2.39
C THR A 187 -12.92 -18.84 1.15
N GLY A 188 -13.02 -18.29 -0.04
CA GLY A 188 -12.68 -18.93 -1.30
C GLY A 188 -13.10 -18.12 -2.50
N PHE A 189 -13.14 -18.78 -3.66
CA PHE A 189 -13.45 -18.17 -4.93
C PHE A 189 -14.77 -18.67 -5.49
N GLU A 190 -15.42 -17.82 -6.32
CA GLU A 190 -16.60 -18.17 -7.09
C GLU A 190 -16.23 -18.32 -8.56
N PRO A 191 -16.72 -19.37 -9.25
CA PRO A 191 -16.47 -19.51 -10.69
C PRO A 191 -17.20 -18.42 -11.49
N TYR A 192 -16.63 -18.07 -12.62
CA TYR A 192 -17.32 -17.30 -13.66
C TYR A 192 -18.38 -18.14 -14.37
N ALA A 193 -19.22 -17.51 -15.17
CA ALA A 193 -20.30 -18.18 -15.91
C ALA A 193 -19.81 -19.29 -16.85
N ASP A 194 -18.58 -19.21 -17.33
CA ASP A 194 -17.91 -20.22 -18.16
C ASP A 194 -17.28 -21.36 -17.36
N GLY A 195 -17.42 -21.34 -16.03
CA GLY A 195 -16.86 -22.33 -15.11
C GLY A 195 -15.39 -22.09 -14.71
N SER A 196 -14.70 -21.13 -15.34
CA SER A 196 -13.33 -20.75 -14.93
C SER A 196 -13.35 -20.05 -13.58
N VAL A 197 -12.26 -20.21 -12.79
CA VAL A 197 -12.07 -19.53 -11.51
C VAL A 197 -11.03 -18.41 -11.65
N PHE A 198 -9.97 -18.69 -12.39
CA PHE A 198 -8.85 -17.78 -12.58
C PHE A 198 -8.85 -17.24 -14.00
N ARG A 199 -8.87 -15.93 -14.16
CA ARG A 199 -8.73 -15.27 -15.44
C ARG A 199 -7.44 -14.49 -15.47
N GLU A 200 -6.60 -14.78 -16.45
CA GLU A 200 -5.39 -14.00 -16.68
C GLU A 200 -5.74 -12.67 -17.34
N ILE A 201 -5.22 -11.57 -16.77
CA ILE A 201 -5.41 -10.20 -17.27
C ILE A 201 -4.07 -9.47 -17.44
N THR A 202 -2.99 -10.18 -17.58
CA THR A 202 -1.62 -9.66 -17.65
C THR A 202 -1.46 -8.64 -18.78
N PRO A 203 -1.21 -7.35 -18.49
CA PRO A 203 -0.89 -6.37 -19.52
C PRO A 203 0.58 -6.44 -19.91
N GLU A 204 0.92 -5.77 -21.02
CA GLU A 204 2.32 -5.63 -21.46
C GLU A 204 3.19 -4.99 -20.37
N GLY A 205 4.36 -5.57 -20.12
CA GLY A 205 5.35 -5.08 -19.15
C GLY A 205 5.04 -5.40 -17.69
N TYR A 206 3.92 -6.03 -17.39
CA TYR A 206 3.57 -6.43 -16.02
C TYR A 206 4.64 -7.31 -15.39
N VAL A 207 4.97 -7.01 -14.13
CA VAL A 207 5.84 -7.85 -13.30
C VAL A 207 5.11 -8.30 -12.03
N GLU A 208 4.50 -7.36 -11.29
CA GLU A 208 3.84 -7.59 -10.01
C GLU A 208 3.07 -6.35 -9.53
N GLY A 209 2.53 -6.37 -8.30
CA GLY A 209 1.94 -5.21 -7.63
C GLY A 209 0.73 -4.61 -8.34
N PRO A 210 -0.31 -5.39 -8.65
CA PRO A 210 -1.50 -4.88 -9.32
C PRO A 210 -2.33 -4.00 -8.38
N PHE A 211 -2.92 -2.95 -8.93
CA PHE A 211 -3.86 -2.07 -8.25
C PHE A 211 -4.94 -1.60 -9.23
N MET A 212 -6.20 -1.56 -8.81
CA MET A 212 -7.30 -1.12 -9.66
C MET A 212 -8.23 -0.16 -8.93
N PHE A 213 -8.69 0.88 -9.62
CA PHE A 213 -9.71 1.78 -9.11
C PHE A 213 -10.66 2.22 -10.23
N ILE A 214 -11.85 2.71 -9.83
CA ILE A 214 -12.83 3.26 -10.77
C ILE A 214 -12.82 4.78 -10.64
N ARG A 215 -12.72 5.47 -11.79
CA ARG A 215 -12.94 6.91 -11.89
C ARG A 215 -13.75 7.21 -13.15
N ASN A 216 -14.84 7.99 -12.98
CA ASN A 216 -15.74 8.37 -14.07
C ASN A 216 -16.26 7.17 -14.89
N GLY A 217 -16.54 6.03 -14.24
CA GLY A 217 -17.05 4.81 -14.86
C GLY A 217 -16.02 4.01 -15.67
N LYS A 218 -14.74 4.36 -15.60
CA LYS A 218 -13.64 3.63 -16.22
C LYS A 218 -12.80 2.92 -15.16
N TYR A 219 -12.24 1.78 -15.53
CA TYR A 219 -11.33 0.97 -14.72
C TYR A 219 -9.89 1.36 -15.03
N TYR A 220 -9.22 1.93 -14.05
CA TYR A 220 -7.79 2.24 -14.12
C TYR A 220 -7.04 1.08 -13.49
N PHE A 221 -6.30 0.35 -14.29
CA PHE A 221 -5.45 -0.72 -13.83
C PHE A 221 -4.00 -0.28 -13.83
N MET A 222 -3.34 -0.40 -12.69
CA MET A 222 -1.96 0.02 -12.47
C MET A 222 -1.15 -1.18 -11.99
N TRP A 223 0.14 -1.24 -12.36
CA TRP A 223 1.03 -2.34 -11.99
C TRP A 223 2.48 -1.92 -11.95
N SER A 224 3.34 -2.74 -11.32
CA SER A 224 4.78 -2.54 -11.32
C SER A 224 5.45 -3.22 -12.50
N GLU A 225 6.39 -2.51 -13.13
CA GLU A 225 7.28 -2.96 -14.19
C GLU A 225 8.73 -2.94 -13.70
N GLY A 226 9.62 -3.71 -14.34
CA GLY A 226 11.03 -3.81 -13.98
C GLY A 226 11.28 -4.71 -12.78
N GLY A 227 12.53 -4.79 -12.33
CA GLY A 227 12.89 -5.60 -11.17
C GLY A 227 12.82 -4.80 -9.88
N TRP A 228 12.12 -5.29 -8.86
CA TRP A 228 11.94 -4.60 -7.57
C TRP A 228 13.26 -4.21 -6.88
N GLY A 229 14.31 -4.98 -7.09
CA GLY A 229 15.66 -4.68 -6.59
C GLY A 229 16.44 -3.67 -7.45
N GLY A 230 15.95 -3.29 -8.63
CA GLY A 230 16.64 -2.44 -9.61
C GLY A 230 16.19 -0.98 -9.63
N PRO A 231 16.93 -0.12 -10.32
CA PRO A 231 16.55 1.27 -10.51
C PRO A 231 15.40 1.45 -11.51
N ASN A 232 15.15 0.46 -12.35
CA ASN A 232 14.10 0.45 -13.37
C ASN A 232 12.73 0.02 -12.86
N TYR A 233 12.59 -0.26 -11.56
CA TYR A 233 11.29 -0.52 -10.93
C TYR A 233 10.44 0.74 -11.02
N ARG A 234 9.22 0.61 -11.55
CA ARG A 234 8.34 1.74 -11.88
C ARG A 234 6.88 1.28 -11.94
N VAL A 235 5.94 2.22 -12.01
CA VAL A 235 4.51 1.96 -12.14
C VAL A 235 4.03 2.39 -13.51
N ALA A 236 3.32 1.49 -14.21
CA ALA A 236 2.60 1.75 -15.44
C ALA A 236 1.10 1.60 -15.24
N TYR A 237 0.30 1.98 -16.25
CA TYR A 237 -1.15 1.88 -16.17
C TYR A 237 -1.83 1.68 -17.53
N ALA A 238 -3.08 1.24 -17.46
CA ALA A 238 -4.05 1.17 -18.54
C ALA A 238 -5.44 1.62 -18.06
N ILE A 239 -6.33 1.93 -19.01
CA ILE A 239 -7.74 2.26 -18.74
C ILE A 239 -8.59 1.34 -19.60
N ALA A 240 -9.65 0.76 -19.00
CA ALA A 240 -10.60 -0.11 -19.69
C ALA A 240 -12.05 0.19 -19.29
N ASP A 241 -12.98 -0.41 -20.02
CA ASP A 241 -14.42 -0.35 -19.72
C ASP A 241 -14.89 -1.48 -18.78
N SER A 242 -13.99 -2.40 -18.45
CA SER A 242 -14.28 -3.60 -17.66
C SER A 242 -13.09 -3.95 -16.77
N PRO A 243 -13.30 -4.56 -15.58
CA PRO A 243 -12.23 -5.04 -14.73
C PRO A 243 -11.44 -6.21 -15.35
N PHE A 244 -11.91 -6.73 -16.46
CA PHE A 244 -11.26 -7.81 -17.22
C PHE A 244 -10.45 -7.31 -18.41
N GLY A 245 -10.37 -5.99 -18.63
CA GLY A 245 -9.72 -5.39 -19.79
C GLY A 245 -10.58 -5.40 -21.06
N PRO A 246 -9.97 -5.37 -22.27
CA PRO A 246 -8.51 -5.46 -22.46
C PRO A 246 -7.75 -4.26 -21.88
N PHE A 247 -6.53 -4.51 -21.38
CA PHE A 247 -5.66 -3.50 -20.80
C PHE A 247 -4.49 -3.18 -21.74
N GLU A 248 -4.68 -2.15 -22.56
CA GLU A 248 -3.62 -1.61 -23.40
C GLU A 248 -2.80 -0.62 -22.61
N ARG A 249 -1.50 -0.87 -22.51
CA ARG A 249 -0.57 -0.03 -21.74
C ARG A 249 -0.54 1.39 -22.30
N ILE A 250 -0.86 2.38 -21.44
CA ILE A 250 -0.85 3.81 -21.82
C ILE A 250 0.53 4.43 -21.56
N GLY A 251 1.09 4.27 -20.35
CA GLY A 251 2.35 4.91 -20.01
C GLY A 251 2.84 4.62 -18.59
N VAL A 252 3.91 5.28 -18.23
CA VAL A 252 4.52 5.24 -16.89
C VAL A 252 3.97 6.38 -16.05
N VAL A 253 3.49 6.04 -14.86
CA VAL A 253 2.95 6.98 -13.86
C VAL A 253 4.01 7.40 -12.86
N LEU A 254 4.79 6.42 -12.36
CA LEU A 254 5.78 6.62 -11.31
C LEU A 254 7.08 5.93 -11.71
N GLN A 255 8.20 6.61 -11.52
CA GLN A 255 9.53 6.06 -11.74
C GLN A 255 10.56 6.77 -10.86
N GLN A 256 11.78 6.26 -10.86
CA GLN A 256 12.90 6.90 -10.19
C GLN A 256 13.15 8.32 -10.69
N ASP A 257 13.71 9.16 -9.81
CA ASP A 257 14.40 10.39 -10.15
C ASP A 257 15.84 10.29 -9.60
N PRO A 258 16.89 10.28 -10.46
CA PRO A 258 18.27 10.16 -10.02
C PRO A 258 18.74 11.24 -9.04
N ALA A 259 18.01 12.35 -8.92
CA ALA A 259 18.30 13.41 -7.95
C ALA A 259 17.58 13.19 -6.60
N VAL A 260 16.60 12.28 -6.53
CA VAL A 260 15.73 12.10 -5.36
C VAL A 260 15.83 10.68 -4.78
N ALA A 261 15.53 9.67 -5.59
CA ALA A 261 15.49 8.27 -5.13
C ALA A 261 15.46 7.31 -6.31
N THR A 262 15.75 6.03 -6.04
CA THR A 262 15.73 4.94 -7.02
C THR A 262 14.67 3.89 -6.67
N GLY A 263 14.30 3.04 -7.65
CA GLY A 263 13.43 1.89 -7.46
C GLY A 263 12.05 2.25 -6.91
N ALA A 264 11.42 3.30 -7.45
CA ALA A 264 10.08 3.74 -7.07
C ALA A 264 9.04 2.84 -7.73
N GLY A 265 8.25 2.11 -6.93
CA GLY A 265 7.21 1.19 -7.43
C GLY A 265 6.37 0.60 -6.31
N HIS A 266 5.62 -0.42 -6.63
CA HIS A 266 4.63 -1.11 -5.79
C HIS A 266 3.82 -0.12 -4.94
N HIS A 267 2.65 0.20 -5.38
CA HIS A 267 1.90 1.38 -4.97
C HIS A 267 0.45 1.04 -4.62
N SER A 268 -0.18 1.99 -3.98
CA SER A 268 -1.64 2.11 -3.88
C SER A 268 -2.05 3.57 -4.00
N LEU A 269 -3.33 3.85 -4.01
CA LEU A 269 -3.84 5.21 -4.06
C LEU A 269 -4.71 5.53 -2.83
N ILE A 270 -4.66 6.77 -2.41
CA ILE A 270 -5.62 7.37 -1.48
C ILE A 270 -6.35 8.49 -2.20
N ASN A 271 -7.67 8.38 -2.31
CA ASN A 271 -8.53 9.51 -2.63
C ASN A 271 -9.01 10.15 -1.34
N ALA A 272 -8.76 11.44 -1.17
CA ALA A 272 -9.20 12.13 0.03
C ALA A 272 -10.74 12.26 0.03
N PRO A 273 -11.42 11.93 1.13
CA PRO A 273 -12.87 11.97 1.18
C PRO A 273 -13.45 13.34 0.83
N HIS A 274 -14.48 13.34 0.01
CA HIS A 274 -15.22 14.53 -0.42
C HIS A 274 -14.39 15.54 -1.24
N SER A 275 -13.32 15.09 -1.89
CA SER A 275 -12.51 15.88 -2.82
C SER A 275 -12.04 15.01 -3.98
N ASP A 276 -11.53 15.66 -5.04
CA ASP A 276 -10.79 14.97 -6.13
C ASP A 276 -9.28 15.07 -5.89
N ASP A 277 -8.86 15.11 -4.61
CA ASP A 277 -7.45 15.03 -4.25
C ASP A 277 -7.01 13.57 -4.18
N TRP A 278 -6.07 13.20 -5.04
CA TRP A 278 -5.51 11.86 -5.13
C TRP A 278 -4.04 11.86 -4.74
N TYR A 279 -3.65 10.83 -4.02
CA TYR A 279 -2.28 10.61 -3.58
C TYR A 279 -1.84 9.21 -3.95
N ILE A 280 -0.64 9.09 -4.52
CA ILE A 280 0.02 7.80 -4.70
C ILE A 280 0.90 7.50 -3.49
N VAL A 281 0.67 6.36 -2.86
CA VAL A 281 1.50 5.81 -1.78
C VAL A 281 2.33 4.70 -2.39
N TYR A 282 3.64 4.75 -2.21
CA TYR A 282 4.57 3.86 -2.90
C TYR A 282 5.84 3.65 -2.08
N HIS A 283 6.65 2.69 -2.43
CA HIS A 283 7.98 2.61 -1.85
C HIS A 283 9.07 3.08 -2.81
N ARG A 284 10.19 3.52 -2.26
CA ARG A 284 11.42 3.84 -2.99
C ARG A 284 12.64 3.58 -2.12
N ARG A 285 13.84 3.52 -2.74
CA ARG A 285 15.11 3.47 -2.00
C ARG A 285 15.82 4.82 -2.07
N PRO A 286 16.39 5.32 -0.94
CA PRO A 286 17.29 6.46 -0.95
C PRO A 286 18.50 6.22 -1.87
N LEU A 287 19.03 7.26 -2.50
CA LEU A 287 20.15 7.15 -3.45
C LEU A 287 21.43 6.54 -2.86
N THR A 288 21.64 6.71 -1.54
CA THR A 288 22.80 6.19 -0.82
C THR A 288 22.61 4.76 -0.31
N GLU A 289 21.41 4.22 -0.47
CA GLU A 289 21.07 2.90 0.05
C GLU A 289 21.33 1.81 -1.01
N THR A 290 22.08 0.79 -0.62
CA THR A 290 22.47 -0.31 -1.50
C THR A 290 21.76 -1.64 -1.19
N HIS A 291 21.17 -1.76 0.01
CA HIS A 291 20.45 -2.96 0.39
C HIS A 291 19.07 -2.99 -0.26
N HIS A 292 18.76 -4.05 -1.01
CA HIS A 292 17.53 -4.13 -1.81
C HIS A 292 16.26 -4.01 -0.96
N ASN A 293 16.25 -4.57 0.26
CA ASN A 293 15.11 -4.51 1.16
C ASN A 293 15.00 -3.19 1.95
N HIS A 294 15.96 -2.27 1.85
CA HIS A 294 15.85 -0.98 2.51
C HIS A 294 14.99 -0.02 1.68
N ARG A 295 13.70 -0.33 1.62
CA ARG A 295 12.68 0.45 0.93
C ARG A 295 11.91 1.29 1.94
N ALA A 296 11.58 2.52 1.58
CA ALA A 296 10.89 3.46 2.44
C ALA A 296 9.57 3.91 1.82
N THR A 297 8.51 3.95 2.61
CA THR A 297 7.18 4.37 2.18
C THR A 297 7.12 5.89 2.01
N CYS A 298 6.67 6.32 0.84
CA CYS A 298 6.54 7.70 0.42
C CYS A 298 5.14 7.99 -0.13
N MET A 299 4.81 9.27 -0.23
CA MET A 299 3.55 9.73 -0.81
C MET A 299 3.78 11.01 -1.60
N ASP A 300 3.24 11.07 -2.81
CA ASP A 300 3.20 12.27 -3.62
C ASP A 300 1.81 12.45 -4.23
N LYS A 301 1.52 13.63 -4.78
CA LYS A 301 0.23 13.92 -5.40
C LYS A 301 0.10 13.16 -6.72
N LEU A 302 -1.08 12.63 -6.98
CA LEU A 302 -1.45 12.05 -8.27
C LEU A 302 -2.49 12.98 -8.92
N GLU A 303 -2.26 13.32 -10.17
CA GLU A 303 -3.09 14.25 -10.93
C GLU A 303 -3.55 13.63 -12.25
N PHE A 304 -4.66 14.14 -12.76
CA PHE A 304 -5.25 13.72 -14.03
C PHE A 304 -5.30 14.93 -14.97
N ASP A 305 -5.17 14.68 -16.26
CA ASP A 305 -5.44 15.71 -17.27
C ASP A 305 -6.95 15.82 -17.58
N ASP A 306 -7.32 16.74 -18.46
CA ASP A 306 -8.70 16.99 -18.86
C ASP A 306 -9.36 15.79 -19.58
N GLN A 307 -8.57 14.84 -20.06
CA GLN A 307 -9.03 13.60 -20.70
C GLN A 307 -9.15 12.44 -19.70
N GLY A 308 -8.73 12.65 -18.45
CA GLY A 308 -8.71 11.65 -17.40
C GLY A 308 -7.46 10.77 -17.42
N LEU A 309 -6.45 11.08 -18.21
CA LEU A 309 -5.19 10.35 -18.17
C LEU A 309 -4.40 10.75 -16.92
N ILE A 310 -3.71 9.77 -16.31
CA ILE A 310 -2.85 10.01 -15.16
C ILE A 310 -1.59 10.75 -15.64
N LEU A 311 -1.32 11.91 -15.04
CA LEU A 311 -0.08 12.65 -15.29
C LEU A 311 1.11 11.96 -14.59
N PRO A 312 2.31 11.96 -15.19
CA PRO A 312 3.49 11.42 -14.55
C PRO A 312 3.76 12.06 -13.18
N VAL A 313 3.87 11.23 -12.15
CA VAL A 313 4.12 11.67 -10.77
C VAL A 313 5.56 12.14 -10.63
N LYS A 314 5.73 13.34 -10.09
CA LYS A 314 7.04 13.84 -9.66
C LYS A 314 7.29 13.36 -8.24
N ILE A 315 8.27 12.46 -8.06
CA ILE A 315 8.68 12.06 -6.70
C ILE A 315 9.46 13.20 -6.03
N THR A 316 9.16 13.45 -4.73
CA THR A 316 9.70 14.62 -4.00
C THR A 316 10.31 14.21 -2.65
N PHE A 317 11.12 15.08 -2.04
CA PHE A 317 11.49 14.97 -0.63
C PHE A 317 10.44 15.57 0.30
N GLU A 318 9.67 16.51 -0.19
CA GLU A 318 8.67 17.27 0.56
C GLU A 318 7.40 16.46 0.84
N GLY A 319 7.04 15.54 -0.05
CA GLY A 319 5.80 14.77 0.04
C GLY A 319 4.56 15.62 -0.27
N VAL A 320 3.51 15.47 0.52
CA VAL A 320 2.22 16.12 0.29
C VAL A 320 1.91 17.17 1.35
N GLU A 321 1.08 18.14 0.97
CA GLU A 321 0.58 19.15 1.91
C GLU A 321 -0.38 18.52 2.93
N ARG A 322 -0.52 19.24 4.06
CA ARG A 322 -1.50 18.89 5.05
C ARG A 322 -2.91 18.88 4.44
N ASN A 323 -3.53 17.74 4.42
CA ASN A 323 -4.95 17.65 4.12
C ASN A 323 -5.78 18.06 5.36
N LYS A 324 -6.96 18.63 5.15
CA LYS A 324 -7.87 18.93 6.26
C LYS A 324 -8.21 17.64 6.98
N PRO A 325 -8.25 17.65 8.33
CA PRO A 325 -8.65 16.47 9.06
C PRO A 325 -10.02 15.99 8.60
N LEU A 326 -10.13 14.65 8.41
CA LEU A 326 -11.42 14.06 8.07
C LEU A 326 -12.44 14.41 9.17
N ARG A 327 -13.58 14.98 8.78
CA ARG A 327 -14.66 15.31 9.73
C ARG A 327 -15.49 14.04 9.98
N HIS A 328 -16.03 13.95 11.18
CA HIS A 328 -16.97 12.89 11.57
C HIS A 328 -18.31 13.07 10.89
#